data_5f32de8d9fd3b730ad3b377383122518
#
_entry.id   5f32de8d9fd3b730ad3b377383122518
#
_cell.length_a   1.000
_cell.length_b   1.000
_cell.length_c   1.000
_cell.angle_alpha   90.00
_cell.angle_beta   90.00
_cell.angle_gamma   90.00
#
_symmetry.space_group_name_H-M   'P 1'
#
loop_
_entity.id
_entity.type
_entity.pdbx_description
1 polymer ?
#
loop_
_entity_poly.entity_id
_entity_poly.type
_entity_poly.pdbx_seq_one_letter_code
_entity_poly.pdbx_strand_id
1 'polypeptide(L)'
;MSAIDCIITAAGLSSRMGQWKMMLPWQQGTILDTSIKNALQFCSRIILVTGYRGNELHERYANQSNITIIHNPDYAQGLLTSVKAAVPAVQTEHCFLTHGDMPTLTIDIFRKIWSLRNDGAILPLHNGIPGHPFLVSKPCLMQAIQRPNVTNMRQALLMGEHYSVEIENAEIILDIDTPDDFITAKKRYTEI
;
A
#
# COMPACT_ATOMS: atom_id res chain seq x y z
N MET A 1 5.89 19.91 7.88
CA MET A 1 4.86 18.85 7.85
C MET A 1 5.26 17.78 8.84
N SER A 2 4.30 17.21 9.59
CA SER A 2 4.57 16.08 10.48
C SER A 2 5.11 14.90 9.65
N ALA A 3 6.06 14.14 10.18
CA ALA A 3 6.53 12.92 9.53
C ALA A 3 5.36 11.93 9.39
N ILE A 4 5.25 11.27 8.25
CA ILE A 4 4.19 10.29 7.96
C ILE A 4 4.81 9.05 7.35
N ASP A 5 4.55 7.90 7.96
CA ASP A 5 4.93 6.59 7.43
C ASP A 5 3.88 6.09 6.42
N CYS A 6 4.34 5.33 5.43
CA CYS A 6 3.47 4.56 4.55
C CYS A 6 3.97 3.12 4.46
N ILE A 7 3.14 2.16 4.85
CA ILE A 7 3.40 0.75 4.59
C ILE A 7 3.01 0.44 3.15
N ILE A 8 3.95 -0.09 2.38
CA ILE A 8 3.70 -0.59 1.02
C ILE A 8 4.00 -2.10 1.00
N THR A 9 3.00 -2.90 0.71
CA THR A 9 3.16 -4.35 0.61
C THR A 9 3.54 -4.76 -0.81
N ALA A 10 4.67 -5.45 -0.95
CA ALA A 10 5.24 -5.94 -2.21
C ALA A 10 5.68 -7.41 -2.11
N ALA A 11 5.04 -8.17 -1.24
CA ALA A 11 5.43 -9.54 -0.90
C ALA A 11 4.80 -10.64 -1.78
N GLY A 12 3.83 -10.28 -2.63
CA GLY A 12 2.99 -11.21 -3.38
C GLY A 12 3.69 -11.94 -4.54
N LEU A 13 3.18 -13.12 -4.87
CA LEU A 13 3.70 -14.02 -5.92
C LEU A 13 3.39 -13.55 -7.36
N SER A 14 2.46 -12.63 -7.55
CA SER A 14 1.98 -12.19 -8.87
C SER A 14 1.43 -13.33 -9.75
N SER A 15 0.81 -14.35 -9.16
CA SER A 15 0.41 -15.59 -9.85
C SER A 15 -0.57 -15.36 -11.02
N ARG A 16 -1.51 -14.40 -10.87
CA ARG A 16 -2.48 -14.03 -11.92
C ARG A 16 -1.83 -13.30 -13.10
N MET A 17 -0.72 -12.61 -12.86
CA MET A 17 0.04 -11.90 -13.90
C MET A 17 0.91 -12.83 -14.76
N GLY A 18 1.26 -14.04 -14.27
CA GLY A 18 2.19 -14.96 -14.92
C GLY A 18 3.65 -14.51 -14.89
N GLN A 19 3.93 -13.32 -14.41
CA GLN A 19 5.26 -12.74 -14.20
C GLN A 19 5.25 -11.80 -13.01
N TRP A 20 6.42 -11.50 -12.46
CA TRP A 20 6.53 -10.68 -11.26
C TRP A 20 6.20 -9.21 -11.53
N LYS A 21 4.99 -8.80 -11.19
CA LYS A 21 4.41 -7.49 -11.52
C LYS A 21 5.15 -6.30 -10.96
N MET A 22 5.78 -6.43 -9.77
CA MET A 22 6.48 -5.33 -9.12
C MET A 22 7.57 -4.70 -9.99
N MET A 23 8.21 -5.50 -10.84
CA MET A 23 9.33 -5.10 -11.69
C MET A 23 8.94 -4.88 -13.16
N LEU A 24 7.65 -4.93 -13.49
CA LEU A 24 7.20 -4.61 -14.85
C LEU A 24 7.47 -3.13 -15.18
N PRO A 25 7.92 -2.83 -16.41
CA PRO A 25 8.20 -1.47 -16.84
C PRO A 25 6.96 -0.57 -16.77
N TRP A 26 7.07 0.53 -16.04
CA TRP A 26 6.03 1.53 -15.89
C TRP A 26 6.64 2.93 -15.91
N GLN A 27 6.22 3.78 -16.87
CA GLN A 27 6.82 5.11 -17.08
C GLN A 27 8.36 5.05 -17.16
N GLN A 28 9.06 5.78 -16.29
CA GLN A 28 10.53 5.84 -16.25
C GLN A 28 11.16 4.81 -15.30
N GLY A 29 10.39 3.84 -14.79
CA GLY A 29 10.85 2.86 -13.82
C GLY A 29 10.03 1.57 -13.89
N THR A 30 9.67 1.05 -12.73
CA THR A 30 8.81 -0.11 -12.58
C THR A 30 7.48 0.27 -11.92
N ILE A 31 6.53 -0.65 -11.89
CA ILE A 31 5.28 -0.48 -11.14
C ILE A 31 5.58 -0.10 -9.68
N LEU A 32 6.46 -0.85 -9.01
CA LEU A 32 6.81 -0.58 -7.62
C LEU A 32 7.57 0.75 -7.43
N ASP A 33 8.51 1.08 -8.32
CA ASP A 33 9.21 2.37 -8.26
C ASP A 33 8.23 3.54 -8.29
N THR A 34 7.22 3.45 -9.18
CA THR A 34 6.22 4.51 -9.32
C THR A 34 5.30 4.57 -8.09
N SER A 35 4.85 3.43 -7.58
CA SER A 35 4.04 3.39 -6.35
C SER A 35 4.77 4.00 -5.16
N ILE A 36 6.05 3.67 -4.98
CA ILE A 36 6.92 4.27 -3.94
C ILE A 36 7.09 5.77 -4.16
N LYS A 37 7.45 6.19 -5.38
CA LYS A 37 7.66 7.61 -5.73
C LYS A 37 6.41 8.44 -5.46
N ASN A 38 5.24 7.94 -5.82
CA ASN A 38 3.97 8.63 -5.62
C ASN A 38 3.64 8.77 -4.12
N ALA A 39 3.81 7.72 -3.34
CA ALA A 39 3.62 7.78 -1.89
C ALA A 39 4.61 8.77 -1.22
N LEU A 40 5.86 8.81 -1.64
CA LEU A 40 6.89 9.72 -1.14
C LEU A 40 6.65 11.20 -1.47
N GLN A 41 5.76 11.53 -2.41
CA GLN A 41 5.35 12.91 -2.63
C GLN A 41 4.59 13.49 -1.42
N PHE A 42 3.98 12.64 -0.61
CA PHE A 42 3.23 13.03 0.59
C PHE A 42 3.82 12.47 1.88
N CYS A 43 4.23 11.21 1.89
CA CYS A 43 4.77 10.52 3.05
C CYS A 43 6.27 10.76 3.18
N SER A 44 6.77 10.81 4.41
CA SER A 44 8.19 11.07 4.69
C SER A 44 9.03 9.81 4.56
N ARG A 45 8.43 8.63 4.79
CA ARG A 45 9.11 7.34 4.82
C ARG A 45 8.20 6.22 4.36
N ILE A 46 8.77 5.28 3.63
CA ILE A 46 8.13 4.03 3.22
C ILE A 46 8.64 2.87 4.07
N ILE A 47 7.72 2.07 4.57
CA ILE A 47 8.00 0.76 5.14
C ILE A 47 7.62 -0.27 4.06
N LEU A 48 8.63 -0.70 3.29
CA LEU A 48 8.45 -1.62 2.17
C LEU A 48 8.47 -3.06 2.68
N VAL A 49 7.36 -3.77 2.56
CA VAL A 49 7.28 -5.18 2.97
C VAL A 49 7.52 -6.09 1.78
N THR A 50 8.56 -6.88 1.88
CA THR A 50 8.98 -7.84 0.85
C THR A 50 8.67 -9.29 1.27
N GLY A 51 8.62 -10.19 0.31
CA GLY A 51 8.44 -11.63 0.51
C GLY A 51 9.00 -12.38 -0.68
N TYR A 52 8.16 -12.74 -1.66
CA TYR A 52 8.64 -13.34 -2.89
C TYR A 52 9.69 -12.46 -3.58
N ARG A 53 10.84 -13.05 -3.93
CA ARG A 53 12.00 -12.34 -4.49
C ARG A 53 12.47 -11.14 -3.66
N GLY A 54 12.31 -11.20 -2.34
CA GLY A 54 12.61 -10.09 -1.44
C GLY A 54 14.06 -9.61 -1.50
N ASN A 55 15.03 -10.47 -1.79
CA ASN A 55 16.45 -10.10 -1.93
C ASN A 55 16.67 -9.10 -3.06
N GLU A 56 15.98 -9.25 -4.20
CA GLU A 56 16.11 -8.32 -5.33
C GLU A 56 15.56 -6.93 -4.98
N LEU A 57 14.47 -6.87 -4.22
CA LEU A 57 13.95 -5.59 -3.71
C LEU A 57 14.88 -4.99 -2.66
N HIS A 58 15.50 -5.84 -1.82
CA HIS A 58 16.49 -5.36 -0.85
C HIS A 58 17.69 -4.72 -1.56
N GLU A 59 18.29 -5.39 -2.54
CA GLU A 59 19.41 -4.85 -3.33
C GLU A 59 19.03 -3.52 -4.02
N ARG A 60 17.81 -3.44 -4.56
CA ARG A 60 17.34 -2.26 -5.28
C ARG A 60 17.13 -1.03 -4.40
N TYR A 61 16.62 -1.22 -3.19
CA TYR A 61 16.17 -0.11 -2.33
C TYR A 61 17.02 0.09 -1.07
N ALA A 62 18.01 -0.75 -0.78
CA ALA A 62 18.83 -0.69 0.44
C ALA A 62 19.54 0.66 0.66
N ASN A 63 19.88 1.37 -0.41
CA ASN A 63 20.60 2.65 -0.34
C ASN A 63 19.66 3.89 -0.28
N GLN A 64 18.35 3.68 -0.19
CA GLN A 64 17.38 4.77 -0.08
C GLN A 64 17.03 5.03 1.38
N SER A 65 17.51 6.14 1.93
CA SER A 65 17.40 6.48 3.36
C SER A 65 15.95 6.68 3.85
N ASN A 66 15.03 6.94 2.94
CA ASN A 66 13.59 7.09 3.21
C ASN A 66 12.79 5.80 3.02
N ILE A 67 13.45 4.65 2.80
CA ILE A 67 12.83 3.34 2.70
C ILE A 67 13.38 2.42 3.78
N THR A 68 12.51 1.89 4.61
CA THR A 68 12.80 0.80 5.56
C THR A 68 12.26 -0.49 4.98
N ILE A 69 13.13 -1.48 4.73
CA ILE A 69 12.73 -2.76 4.15
C ILE A 69 12.48 -3.77 5.26
N ILE A 70 11.32 -4.41 5.23
CA ILE A 70 10.93 -5.48 6.15
C ILE A 70 10.67 -6.75 5.33
N HIS A 71 11.41 -7.81 5.59
CA HIS A 71 11.15 -9.09 4.98
C HIS A 71 10.09 -9.86 5.78
N ASN A 72 9.04 -10.32 5.12
CA ASN A 72 8.02 -11.19 5.70
C ASN A 72 8.25 -12.64 5.23
N PRO A 73 8.77 -13.55 6.08
CA PRO A 73 8.96 -14.95 5.70
C PRO A 73 7.61 -15.69 5.50
N ASP A 74 6.55 -15.20 6.12
CA ASP A 74 5.21 -15.81 6.09
C ASP A 74 4.32 -15.26 4.97
N TYR A 75 4.90 -14.60 3.96
CA TYR A 75 4.13 -13.94 2.89
C TYR A 75 3.14 -14.85 2.17
N ALA A 76 3.42 -16.15 2.09
CA ALA A 76 2.55 -17.14 1.47
C ALA A 76 1.23 -17.35 2.25
N GLN A 77 1.17 -16.96 3.53
CA GLN A 77 -0.04 -17.05 4.37
C GLN A 77 -1.01 -15.87 4.16
N GLY A 78 -0.67 -14.92 3.28
CA GLY A 78 -1.54 -13.82 2.89
C GLY A 78 -1.07 -12.44 3.35
N LEU A 79 -1.73 -11.44 2.80
CA LEU A 79 -1.36 -10.02 2.94
C LEU A 79 -1.33 -9.51 4.39
N LEU A 80 -2.21 -10.04 5.25
CA LEU A 80 -2.27 -9.63 6.65
C LEU A 80 -0.96 -9.89 7.39
N THR A 81 -0.23 -10.99 7.07
CA THR A 81 1.08 -11.28 7.67
C THR A 81 2.11 -10.23 7.31
N SER A 82 2.05 -9.69 6.10
CA SER A 82 2.92 -8.61 5.65
C SER A 82 2.68 -7.31 6.43
N VAL A 83 1.41 -6.96 6.67
CA VAL A 83 1.10 -5.80 7.52
C VAL A 83 1.57 -6.02 8.96
N LYS A 84 1.33 -7.21 9.53
CA LYS A 84 1.80 -7.56 10.88
C LYS A 84 3.31 -7.42 11.02
N ALA A 85 4.09 -7.84 10.01
CA ALA A 85 5.54 -7.69 10.01
C ALA A 85 6.00 -6.22 9.98
N ALA A 86 5.23 -5.34 9.32
CA ALA A 86 5.57 -3.91 9.18
C ALA A 86 5.25 -3.07 10.40
N VAL A 87 4.21 -3.39 11.17
CA VAL A 87 3.69 -2.55 12.25
C VAL A 87 4.74 -2.15 13.30
N PRO A 88 5.67 -3.01 13.74
CA PRO A 88 6.73 -2.62 14.68
C PRO A 88 7.64 -1.50 14.17
N ALA A 89 7.76 -1.34 12.84
CA ALA A 89 8.59 -0.30 12.23
C ALA A 89 7.87 1.07 12.12
N VAL A 90 6.56 1.14 12.36
CA VAL A 90 5.78 2.39 12.31
C VAL A 90 6.17 3.30 13.47
N GLN A 91 6.62 4.52 13.14
CA GLN A 91 7.07 5.52 14.12
C GLN A 91 6.11 6.70 14.28
N THR A 92 5.24 6.93 13.30
CA THR A 92 4.32 8.07 13.26
C THR A 92 2.98 7.76 13.91
N GLU A 93 2.25 8.80 14.34
CA GLU A 93 0.93 8.66 14.97
C GLU A 93 -0.12 8.08 14.03
N HIS A 94 0.01 8.38 12.75
CA HIS A 94 -0.82 7.84 11.67
C HIS A 94 0.08 7.26 10.59
N CYS A 95 -0.41 6.22 9.94
CA CYS A 95 0.30 5.52 8.89
C CYS A 95 -0.64 5.26 7.71
N PHE A 96 -0.17 5.51 6.50
CA PHE A 96 -0.82 5.03 5.30
C PHE A 96 -0.51 3.55 5.08
N LEU A 97 -1.45 2.83 4.48
CA LEU A 97 -1.32 1.42 4.12
C LEU A 97 -1.83 1.21 2.70
N THR A 98 -0.94 0.78 1.79
CA THR A 98 -1.26 0.53 0.39
C THR A 98 -0.46 -0.63 -0.19
N HIS A 99 -0.62 -0.87 -1.49
CA HIS A 99 0.03 -1.96 -2.23
C HIS A 99 1.04 -1.42 -3.23
N GLY A 100 2.07 -2.23 -3.52
CA GLY A 100 3.12 -1.87 -4.46
C GLY A 100 2.71 -1.92 -5.93
N ASP A 101 1.53 -2.42 -6.23
CA ASP A 101 0.93 -2.56 -7.56
C ASP A 101 -0.13 -1.49 -7.89
N MET A 102 -0.11 -0.38 -7.16
CA MET A 102 -1.02 0.76 -7.37
C MET A 102 -0.25 2.02 -7.82
N PRO A 103 0.37 2.01 -9.01
CA PRO A 103 1.22 3.12 -9.49
C PRO A 103 0.44 4.38 -9.89
N THR A 104 -0.89 4.33 -9.85
CA THR A 104 -1.77 5.44 -10.24
C THR A 104 -2.21 6.32 -9.08
N LEU A 105 -1.92 5.94 -7.83
CA LEU A 105 -2.24 6.75 -6.66
C LEU A 105 -1.47 8.08 -6.67
N THR A 106 -2.18 9.19 -6.67
CA THR A 106 -1.60 10.54 -6.75
C THR A 106 -1.45 11.19 -5.38
N ILE A 107 -0.63 12.23 -5.27
CA ILE A 107 -0.48 13.03 -4.04
C ILE A 107 -1.81 13.60 -3.54
N ASP A 108 -2.74 13.96 -4.44
CA ASP A 108 -4.02 14.55 -4.06
C ASP A 108 -4.94 13.54 -3.37
N ILE A 109 -4.83 12.25 -3.73
CA ILE A 109 -5.52 11.17 -3.00
C ILE A 109 -5.01 11.10 -1.55
N PHE A 110 -3.69 11.09 -1.36
CA PHE A 110 -3.09 11.09 0.00
C PHE A 110 -3.49 12.33 0.79
N ARG A 111 -3.45 13.51 0.19
CA ARG A 111 -3.89 14.78 0.82
C ARG A 111 -5.35 14.73 1.23
N LYS A 112 -6.23 14.25 0.35
CA LYS A 112 -7.66 14.16 0.62
C LYS A 112 -7.93 13.24 1.79
N ILE A 113 -7.36 12.03 1.80
CA ILE A 113 -7.54 11.06 2.88
C ILE A 113 -6.94 11.59 4.18
N TRP A 114 -5.77 12.23 4.14
CA TRP A 114 -5.15 12.87 5.31
C TRP A 114 -6.00 13.96 5.94
N SER A 115 -6.72 14.73 5.13
CA SER A 115 -7.61 15.78 5.64
C SER A 115 -8.77 15.24 6.48
N LEU A 116 -9.07 13.95 6.35
CA LEU A 116 -10.15 13.24 7.07
C LEU A 116 -9.67 12.48 8.31
N ARG A 117 -8.35 12.56 8.62
CA ARG A 117 -7.74 11.79 9.72
C ARG A 117 -8.44 12.00 11.05
N ASN A 118 -8.49 10.92 11.81
CA ASN A 118 -9.00 10.87 13.18
C ASN A 118 -8.27 9.75 13.95
N ASP A 119 -8.72 9.43 15.15
CA ASP A 119 -8.08 8.41 16.00
C ASP A 119 -8.34 6.96 15.55
N GLY A 120 -9.22 6.74 14.58
CA GLY A 120 -9.55 5.44 14.02
C GLY A 120 -8.83 5.14 12.69
N ALA A 121 -9.56 4.44 11.81
CA ALA A 121 -9.15 4.14 10.44
C ALA A 121 -10.03 4.87 9.41
N ILE A 122 -9.43 5.46 8.39
CA ILE A 122 -10.13 5.98 7.21
C ILE A 122 -10.01 4.94 6.09
N LEU A 123 -11.14 4.43 5.64
CA LEU A 123 -11.25 3.40 4.61
C LEU A 123 -11.93 4.00 3.37
N PRO A 124 -11.17 4.35 2.32
CA PRO A 124 -11.73 4.96 1.13
C PRO A 124 -12.58 3.98 0.34
N LEU A 125 -13.64 4.50 -0.26
CA LEU A 125 -14.53 3.81 -1.19
C LEU A 125 -14.61 4.61 -2.48
N HIS A 126 -14.81 3.93 -3.60
CA HIS A 126 -15.20 4.55 -4.86
C HIS A 126 -16.43 3.83 -5.41
N ASN A 127 -17.56 4.52 -5.49
CA ASN A 127 -18.86 3.94 -5.84
C ASN A 127 -19.19 2.69 -4.97
N GLY A 128 -18.89 2.77 -3.66
CA GLY A 128 -19.08 1.68 -2.71
C GLY A 128 -18.03 0.56 -2.79
N ILE A 129 -17.09 0.60 -3.75
CA ILE A 129 -16.00 -0.37 -3.89
C ILE A 129 -14.84 0.05 -2.99
N PRO A 130 -14.34 -0.84 -2.10
CA PRO A 130 -13.19 -0.54 -1.25
C PRO A 130 -11.92 -0.26 -2.05
N GLY A 131 -11.19 0.79 -1.67
CA GLY A 131 -9.95 1.20 -2.31
C GLY A 131 -8.82 1.49 -1.32
N HIS A 132 -7.69 1.95 -1.83
CA HIS A 132 -6.50 2.33 -1.10
C HIS A 132 -6.07 3.77 -1.44
N PRO A 133 -5.20 4.38 -0.60
CA PRO A 133 -4.60 3.87 0.62
C PRO A 133 -5.54 3.98 1.83
N PHE A 134 -5.46 3.03 2.78
CA PHE A 134 -6.04 3.25 4.11
C PHE A 134 -5.17 4.26 4.87
N LEU A 135 -5.79 5.07 5.73
CA LEU A 135 -5.09 5.85 6.74
C LEU A 135 -5.51 5.34 8.12
N VAL A 136 -4.55 4.98 8.95
CA VAL A 136 -4.84 4.33 10.22
C VAL A 136 -4.02 4.99 11.34
N SER A 137 -4.65 5.30 12.47
CA SER A 137 -3.91 5.70 13.67
C SER A 137 -3.09 4.52 14.20
N LYS A 138 -1.92 4.78 14.75
CA LYS A 138 -1.03 3.73 15.27
C LYS A 138 -1.71 2.85 16.33
N PRO A 139 -2.46 3.39 17.31
CA PRO A 139 -3.20 2.55 18.25
C PRO A 139 -4.23 1.64 17.57
N CYS A 140 -5.00 2.16 16.62
CA CYS A 140 -5.98 1.38 15.86
C CYS A 140 -5.30 0.27 15.05
N LEU A 141 -4.17 0.56 14.39
CA LEU A 141 -3.38 -0.40 13.62
C LEU A 141 -2.86 -1.53 14.53
N MET A 142 -2.30 -1.19 15.70
CA MET A 142 -1.81 -2.17 16.67
C MET A 142 -2.92 -3.08 17.20
N GLN A 143 -4.10 -2.55 17.45
CA GLN A 143 -5.25 -3.36 17.85
C GLN A 143 -5.73 -4.27 16.72
N ALA A 144 -5.79 -3.74 15.49
CA ALA A 144 -6.27 -4.49 14.34
C ALA A 144 -5.45 -5.75 14.04
N ILE A 145 -4.11 -5.68 14.15
CA ILE A 145 -3.23 -6.84 13.87
C ILE A 145 -3.32 -7.95 14.93
N GLN A 146 -3.87 -7.65 16.11
CA GLN A 146 -4.03 -8.62 17.20
C GLN A 146 -5.38 -9.33 17.15
N ARG A 147 -6.32 -8.92 16.29
CA ARG A 147 -7.65 -9.50 16.23
C ARG A 147 -7.61 -10.94 15.75
N PRO A 148 -8.27 -11.85 16.47
CA PRO A 148 -8.36 -13.24 16.05
C PRO A 148 -9.34 -13.41 14.88
N ASN A 149 -9.18 -14.49 14.14
CA ASN A 149 -10.11 -14.93 13.09
C ASN A 149 -10.38 -13.92 11.97
N VAL A 150 -9.41 -13.02 11.68
CA VAL A 150 -9.45 -12.12 10.55
C VAL A 150 -8.55 -12.62 9.43
N THR A 151 -9.01 -12.49 8.19
CA THR A 151 -8.31 -12.98 6.99
C THR A 151 -7.59 -11.87 6.23
N ASN A 152 -7.99 -10.61 6.43
CA ASN A 152 -7.38 -9.46 5.77
C ASN A 152 -7.43 -8.21 6.66
N MET A 153 -6.62 -7.22 6.30
CA MET A 153 -6.47 -5.99 7.08
C MET A 153 -7.76 -5.16 7.12
N ARG A 154 -8.50 -5.07 6.01
CA ARG A 154 -9.77 -4.34 5.96
C ARG A 154 -10.77 -4.92 6.95
N GLN A 155 -10.93 -6.25 6.98
CA GLN A 155 -11.80 -6.91 7.96
C GLN A 155 -11.39 -6.58 9.40
N ALA A 156 -10.08 -6.61 9.66
CA ALA A 156 -9.55 -6.26 10.98
C ALA A 156 -9.89 -4.81 11.36
N LEU A 157 -9.76 -3.86 10.45
CA LEU A 157 -10.07 -2.45 10.71
C LEU A 157 -11.57 -2.20 10.89
N LEU A 158 -12.42 -2.86 10.11
CA LEU A 158 -13.88 -2.76 10.22
C LEU A 158 -14.43 -3.19 11.60
N MET A 159 -13.69 -4.00 12.35
CA MET A 159 -14.06 -4.40 13.71
C MET A 159 -13.71 -3.33 14.76
N GLY A 160 -13.03 -2.23 14.42
CA GLY A 160 -12.66 -1.14 15.30
C GLY A 160 -13.30 0.18 14.92
N GLU A 161 -12.76 1.24 15.49
CA GLU A 161 -13.15 2.58 15.10
C GLU A 161 -12.68 2.86 13.68
N HIS A 162 -13.64 3.07 12.78
CA HIS A 162 -13.37 3.32 11.37
C HIS A 162 -14.41 4.22 10.74
N TYR A 163 -14.02 4.87 9.65
CA TYR A 163 -14.87 5.73 8.84
C TYR A 163 -14.66 5.36 7.37
N SER A 164 -15.72 4.85 6.74
CA SER A 164 -15.75 4.61 5.30
C SER A 164 -16.09 5.92 4.59
N VAL A 165 -15.23 6.33 3.67
CA VAL A 165 -15.33 7.65 3.02
C VAL A 165 -15.33 7.49 1.50
N GLU A 166 -16.35 8.06 0.85
CA GLU A 166 -16.43 8.07 -0.61
C GLU A 166 -15.39 9.02 -1.19
N ILE A 167 -14.60 8.55 -2.14
CA ILE A 167 -13.59 9.28 -2.90
C ILE A 167 -13.96 9.22 -4.38
N GLU A 168 -14.13 10.36 -5.03
CA GLU A 168 -14.52 10.43 -6.45
C GLU A 168 -13.48 9.85 -7.40
N ASN A 169 -12.20 9.78 -6.96
CA ASN A 169 -11.09 9.31 -7.78
C ASN A 169 -11.06 7.78 -7.86
N ALA A 170 -11.31 7.23 -9.06
CA ALA A 170 -11.32 5.78 -9.30
C ALA A 170 -9.93 5.12 -9.18
N GLU A 171 -8.84 5.87 -9.13
CA GLU A 171 -7.48 5.34 -9.00
C GLU A 171 -7.25 4.61 -7.67
N ILE A 172 -8.08 4.89 -6.67
CA ILE A 172 -8.03 4.20 -5.37
C ILE A 172 -8.39 2.71 -5.44
N ILE A 173 -9.04 2.27 -6.52
CA ILE A 173 -9.45 0.87 -6.73
C ILE A 173 -8.69 0.21 -7.90
N LEU A 174 -7.64 0.86 -8.43
CA LEU A 174 -6.88 0.36 -9.58
C LEU A 174 -5.58 -0.30 -9.12
N ASP A 175 -5.67 -1.57 -8.78
CA ASP A 175 -4.51 -2.46 -8.62
C ASP A 175 -4.21 -3.19 -9.94
N ILE A 176 -2.93 -3.39 -10.23
CA ILE A 176 -2.48 -4.12 -11.43
C ILE A 176 -2.30 -5.59 -11.06
N ASP A 177 -3.31 -6.41 -11.33
CA ASP A 177 -3.35 -7.81 -10.92
C ASP A 177 -3.19 -8.81 -12.08
N THR A 178 -3.64 -8.42 -13.26
CA THR A 178 -3.65 -9.26 -14.47
C THR A 178 -2.94 -8.58 -15.64
N PRO A 179 -2.55 -9.31 -16.71
CA PRO A 179 -2.03 -8.72 -17.94
C PRO A 179 -2.97 -7.69 -18.56
N ASP A 180 -4.29 -7.92 -18.50
CA ASP A 180 -5.30 -7.01 -19.04
C ASP A 180 -5.37 -5.71 -18.22
N ASP A 181 -5.27 -5.77 -16.89
CA ASP A 181 -5.18 -4.58 -16.02
C ASP A 181 -3.94 -3.76 -16.39
N PHE A 182 -2.80 -4.44 -16.57
CA PHE A 182 -1.54 -3.78 -16.94
C PHE A 182 -1.65 -3.06 -18.29
N ILE A 183 -2.19 -3.73 -19.33
CA ILE A 183 -2.36 -3.16 -20.67
C ILE A 183 -3.30 -1.95 -20.60
N THR A 184 -4.43 -2.11 -19.90
CA THR A 184 -5.46 -1.06 -19.77
C THR A 184 -4.90 0.15 -19.03
N ALA A 185 -4.25 -0.07 -17.90
CA ALA A 185 -3.63 1.00 -17.12
C ALA A 185 -2.51 1.68 -17.91
N LYS A 186 -1.67 0.91 -18.62
CA LYS A 186 -0.58 1.47 -19.42
C LYS A 186 -1.10 2.39 -20.53
N LYS A 187 -2.15 2.00 -21.26
CA LYS A 187 -2.78 2.86 -22.26
C LYS A 187 -3.29 4.17 -21.66
N ARG A 188 -3.89 4.10 -20.47
CA ARG A 188 -4.47 5.30 -19.82
C ARG A 188 -3.44 6.26 -19.23
N TYR A 189 -2.29 5.77 -18.74
CA TYR A 189 -1.36 6.56 -17.92
C TYR A 189 0.05 6.72 -18.50
N THR A 190 0.39 6.09 -19.64
CA THR A 190 1.72 6.21 -20.26
C THR A 190 1.72 6.85 -21.65
N GLU A 191 0.57 7.15 -22.23
CA GLU A 191 0.43 7.84 -23.51
C GLU A 191 0.25 9.37 -23.35
N ILE A 192 0.82 9.97 -22.27
CA ILE A 192 0.85 11.41 -22.06
C ILE A 192 2.29 11.90 -22.20
#